data_e6c09a65d692186a35d54859e2454fb1
#
_entry.id   e6c09a65d692186a35d54859e2454fb1
#
_cell.length_a   1.000
_cell.length_b   1.000
_cell.length_c   1.000
_cell.angle_alpha   90.00
_cell.angle_beta   90.00
_cell.angle_gamma   90.00
#
_symmetry.space_group_name_H-M   'P 1'
#
loop_
_entity.id
_entity.type
_entity.pdbx_description
1 polymer ?
#
loop_
_entity_poly.entity_id
_entity_poly.type
_entity_poly.pdbx_seq_one_letter_code
_entity_poly.pdbx_strand_id
1 'polypeptide(L)'
;MKKILSTLTIFIIACFVINTPKKDQRSFNEIFQEEINYAEFKTYIDPDLKFCVQYPSFFSQEHCNDGTCNVQFSYHANYINVVLEVKVLNLKSRSSYKETISSGEMCNFAGYCYHSHSIIYKHCRYILSFYYPDDYKYAVSRIIRNVNKWNPYKHRQNLFS
;
A
#
# COMPACT_ATOMS: atom_id res chain seq x y z
N MET A 1 -41.14 27.27 -37.83
CA MET A 1 -41.07 26.48 -36.58
C MET A 1 -40.31 25.17 -36.71
N LYS A 2 -40.55 24.29 -37.69
CA LYS A 2 -39.85 23.00 -37.85
C LYS A 2 -38.30 23.08 -37.94
N LYS A 3 -37.76 24.10 -38.57
CA LYS A 3 -36.28 24.27 -38.71
C LYS A 3 -35.61 24.68 -37.39
N ILE A 4 -36.26 25.47 -36.56
CA ILE A 4 -35.73 25.90 -35.26
C ILE A 4 -35.72 24.74 -34.26
N LEU A 5 -36.73 23.89 -34.33
CA LEU A 5 -36.82 22.70 -33.47
C LEU A 5 -35.71 21.69 -33.79
N SER A 6 -35.41 21.52 -35.10
CA SER A 6 -34.33 20.62 -35.56
C SER A 6 -32.94 21.09 -35.10
N THR A 7 -32.64 22.40 -35.21
CA THR A 7 -31.33 22.94 -34.74
C THR A 7 -31.20 22.87 -33.23
N LEU A 8 -32.25 23.09 -32.45
CA LEU A 8 -32.23 22.96 -31.00
C LEU A 8 -31.94 21.52 -30.58
N THR A 9 -32.56 20.54 -31.24
CA THR A 9 -32.33 19.11 -30.94
C THR A 9 -30.91 18.70 -31.22
N ILE A 10 -30.33 19.14 -32.33
CA ILE A 10 -28.91 18.86 -32.67
C ILE A 10 -27.96 19.47 -31.63
N PHE A 11 -28.25 20.71 -31.17
CA PHE A 11 -27.43 21.37 -30.15
C PHE A 11 -27.48 20.65 -28.80
N ILE A 12 -28.63 20.18 -28.38
CA ILE A 12 -28.81 19.40 -27.14
C ILE A 12 -28.02 18.07 -27.23
N ILE A 13 -28.12 17.36 -28.35
CA ILE A 13 -27.39 16.11 -28.56
C ILE A 13 -25.88 16.37 -28.55
N ALA A 14 -25.40 17.43 -29.20
CA ALA A 14 -24.00 17.82 -29.19
C ALA A 14 -23.49 18.14 -27.77
N CYS A 15 -24.28 18.86 -26.96
CA CYS A 15 -23.93 19.14 -25.55
C CYS A 15 -23.88 17.87 -24.69
N PHE A 16 -24.75 16.88 -24.93
CA PHE A 16 -24.73 15.60 -24.25
C PHE A 16 -23.48 14.79 -24.60
N VAL A 17 -23.09 14.75 -25.88
CA VAL A 17 -21.90 14.03 -26.33
C VAL A 17 -20.60 14.65 -25.79
N ILE A 18 -20.55 15.98 -25.66
CA ILE A 18 -19.38 16.71 -25.14
C ILE A 18 -19.24 16.53 -23.62
N ASN A 19 -20.36 16.39 -22.90
CA ASN A 19 -20.39 16.26 -21.42
C ASN A 19 -20.39 14.82 -20.92
N THR A 20 -20.37 13.81 -21.80
CA THR A 20 -20.15 12.44 -21.33
C THR A 20 -18.71 12.34 -20.79
N PRO A 21 -18.50 12.00 -19.50
CA PRO A 21 -17.16 11.80 -18.98
C PRO A 21 -16.49 10.74 -19.84
N LYS A 22 -15.36 11.10 -20.46
CA LYS A 22 -14.55 10.12 -21.20
C LYS A 22 -14.21 9.01 -20.21
N LYS A 23 -14.73 7.80 -20.45
CA LYS A 23 -14.35 6.64 -19.67
C LYS A 23 -12.84 6.51 -19.75
N ASP A 24 -12.18 6.52 -18.60
CA ASP A 24 -10.72 6.35 -18.55
C ASP A 24 -10.39 5.01 -19.21
N GLN A 25 -9.67 5.05 -20.31
CA GLN A 25 -9.31 3.87 -21.10
C GLN A 25 -7.98 3.26 -20.63
N ARG A 26 -7.32 3.89 -19.62
CA ARG A 26 -6.08 3.38 -19.07
C ARG A 26 -6.31 2.03 -18.41
N SER A 27 -5.33 1.15 -18.51
CA SER A 27 -5.36 -0.12 -17.80
C SER A 27 -5.31 0.14 -16.28
N PHE A 28 -5.85 -0.79 -15.51
CA PHE A 28 -5.76 -0.71 -14.05
C PHE A 28 -4.31 -0.60 -13.58
N ASN A 29 -3.39 -1.26 -14.25
CA ASN A 29 -1.95 -1.20 -13.96
C ASN A 29 -1.40 0.22 -14.07
N GLU A 30 -1.77 0.97 -15.12
CA GLU A 30 -1.32 2.34 -15.33
C GLU A 30 -1.88 3.27 -14.24
N ILE A 31 -3.17 3.13 -13.92
CA ILE A 31 -3.83 3.92 -12.87
C ILE A 31 -3.18 3.62 -11.51
N PHE A 32 -3.00 2.36 -11.17
CA PHE A 32 -2.40 1.94 -9.90
C PHE A 32 -0.94 2.40 -9.78
N GLN A 33 -0.16 2.31 -10.85
CA GLN A 33 1.22 2.81 -10.87
C GLN A 33 1.26 4.33 -10.69
N GLU A 34 0.36 5.06 -11.31
CA GLU A 34 0.24 6.50 -11.16
C GLU A 34 -0.13 6.86 -9.71
N GLU A 35 -1.14 6.22 -9.13
CA GLU A 35 -1.52 6.40 -7.72
C GLU A 35 -0.34 6.17 -6.78
N ILE A 36 0.43 5.09 -6.95
CA ILE A 36 1.61 4.82 -6.11
C ILE A 36 2.69 5.89 -6.30
N ASN A 37 2.93 6.34 -7.53
CA ASN A 37 3.97 7.32 -7.82
C ASN A 37 3.69 8.68 -7.18
N TYR A 38 2.44 9.09 -7.12
CA TYR A 38 2.01 10.38 -6.55
C TYR A 38 1.48 10.27 -5.12
N ALA A 39 1.28 9.06 -4.60
CA ALA A 39 0.76 8.88 -3.25
C ALA A 39 1.62 9.56 -2.20
N GLU A 40 0.97 10.27 -1.30
CA GLU A 40 1.55 10.64 -0.03
C GLU A 40 1.67 9.41 0.87
N PHE A 41 2.70 9.38 1.73
CA PHE A 41 2.84 8.36 2.74
C PHE A 41 2.41 8.91 4.10
N LYS A 42 1.45 8.25 4.70
CA LYS A 42 1.04 8.49 6.09
C LYS A 42 1.92 7.70 7.04
N THR A 43 2.06 8.19 8.26
CA THR A 43 2.79 7.48 9.32
C THR A 43 1.77 6.98 10.36
N TYR A 44 1.78 5.68 10.58
CA TYR A 44 1.11 5.05 11.72
C TYR A 44 2.10 4.88 12.86
N ILE A 45 1.66 5.13 14.08
CA ILE A 45 2.42 4.88 15.31
C ILE A 45 1.56 3.98 16.20
N ASP A 46 2.10 2.80 16.52
CA ASP A 46 1.40 1.87 17.40
C ASP A 46 1.31 2.45 18.82
N PRO A 47 0.11 2.49 19.41
CA PRO A 47 -0.10 3.11 20.72
C PRO A 47 0.58 2.38 21.86
N ASP A 48 0.77 1.06 21.76
CA ASP A 48 1.31 0.21 22.83
C ASP A 48 2.79 -0.06 22.63
N LEU A 49 3.17 -0.60 21.48
CA LEU A 49 4.53 -1.03 21.16
C LEU A 49 5.42 0.11 20.67
N LYS A 50 4.80 1.27 20.32
CA LYS A 50 5.49 2.50 19.91
C LYS A 50 6.40 2.32 18.68
N PHE A 51 6.11 1.34 17.81
CA PHE A 51 6.74 1.27 16.50
C PHE A 51 6.04 2.23 15.53
N CYS A 52 6.73 2.61 14.47
CA CYS A 52 6.13 3.39 13.39
C CYS A 52 6.28 2.69 12.05
N VAL A 53 5.30 2.90 11.17
CA VAL A 53 5.34 2.43 9.78
C VAL A 53 4.74 3.48 8.85
N GLN A 54 5.35 3.64 7.67
CA GLN A 54 4.84 4.49 6.60
C GLN A 54 4.07 3.65 5.59
N TYR A 55 2.89 4.10 5.23
CA TYR A 55 2.02 3.42 4.27
C TYR A 55 1.40 4.44 3.30
N PRO A 56 1.07 4.04 2.04
CA PRO A 56 0.43 4.92 1.07
C PRO A 56 -0.90 5.44 1.58
N SER A 57 -1.21 6.71 1.34
CA SER A 57 -2.40 7.39 1.88
C SER A 57 -3.73 6.77 1.41
N PHE A 58 -3.74 6.07 0.29
CA PHE A 58 -4.91 5.39 -0.27
C PHE A 58 -5.10 3.94 0.25
N PHE A 59 -4.18 3.42 1.08
CA PHE A 59 -4.38 2.16 1.77
C PHE A 59 -5.33 2.36 2.96
N SER A 60 -6.19 1.38 3.17
CA SER A 60 -7.08 1.30 4.34
C SER A 60 -6.38 0.54 5.46
N GLN A 61 -6.51 1.04 6.70
CA GLN A 61 -6.07 0.27 7.87
C GLN A 61 -7.11 -0.78 8.20
N GLU A 62 -6.66 -2.01 8.41
CA GLU A 62 -7.50 -3.15 8.77
C GLU A 62 -7.09 -3.76 10.10
N HIS A 63 -8.04 -4.39 10.76
CA HIS A 63 -7.76 -5.13 11.99
C HIS A 63 -7.27 -6.54 11.66
N CYS A 64 -6.22 -6.97 12.35
CA CYS A 64 -5.73 -8.35 12.29
C CYS A 64 -6.62 -9.23 13.19
N ASN A 65 -7.58 -9.91 12.59
CA ASN A 65 -8.62 -10.65 13.31
C ASN A 65 -8.14 -11.93 14.03
N ASP A 66 -6.96 -12.42 13.70
CA ASP A 66 -6.45 -13.72 14.14
C ASP A 66 -5.14 -13.67 14.94
N GLY A 67 -4.70 -12.47 15.32
CA GLY A 67 -3.44 -12.26 16.04
C GLY A 67 -2.19 -12.56 15.20
N THR A 68 -2.34 -12.71 13.89
CA THR A 68 -1.20 -12.99 13.00
C THR A 68 -0.32 -11.77 12.78
N CYS A 69 -0.87 -10.57 12.91
CA CYS A 69 -0.15 -9.30 12.81
C CYS A 69 -0.57 -8.30 13.90
N ASN A 70 0.14 -7.19 14.05
CA ASN A 70 -0.22 -6.10 14.96
C ASN A 70 -1.03 -5.02 14.24
N VAL A 71 -0.69 -4.73 12.99
CA VAL A 71 -1.43 -3.81 12.13
C VAL A 71 -1.26 -4.21 10.67
N GLN A 72 -2.31 -4.02 9.90
CA GLN A 72 -2.36 -4.27 8.47
C GLN A 72 -2.89 -3.05 7.73
N PHE A 73 -2.33 -2.76 6.58
CA PHE A 73 -2.80 -1.76 5.63
C PHE A 73 -2.97 -2.44 4.30
N SER A 74 -4.12 -2.26 3.66
CA SER A 74 -4.43 -2.94 2.41
C SER A 74 -5.04 -2.00 1.38
N TYR A 75 -4.87 -2.38 0.14
CA TYR A 75 -5.58 -1.81 -0.99
C TYR A 75 -6.20 -2.94 -1.79
N HIS A 76 -7.52 -2.88 -1.90
CA HIS A 76 -8.32 -3.86 -2.64
C HIS A 76 -8.98 -3.17 -3.83
N ALA A 77 -8.69 -3.59 -5.03
CA ALA A 77 -9.37 -3.12 -6.22
C ALA A 77 -9.50 -4.23 -7.25
N ASN A 78 -10.72 -4.47 -7.71
CA ASN A 78 -11.06 -5.56 -8.63
C ASN A 78 -10.59 -6.92 -8.09
N TYR A 79 -9.58 -7.53 -8.72
CA TYR A 79 -9.00 -8.82 -8.32
C TYR A 79 -7.63 -8.69 -7.66
N ILE A 80 -7.22 -7.45 -7.31
CA ILE A 80 -5.90 -7.16 -6.77
C ILE A 80 -6.03 -6.88 -5.30
N ASN A 81 -5.21 -7.58 -4.54
CA ASN A 81 -5.03 -7.38 -3.12
C ASN A 81 -3.56 -7.10 -2.84
N VAL A 82 -3.27 -5.92 -2.32
CA VAL A 82 -1.93 -5.50 -1.94
C VAL A 82 -1.93 -5.22 -0.45
N VAL A 83 -1.06 -5.88 0.29
CA VAL A 83 -1.08 -5.86 1.76
C VAL A 83 0.27 -5.49 2.33
N LEU A 84 0.28 -4.54 3.26
CA LEU A 84 1.42 -4.16 4.07
C LEU A 84 1.09 -4.47 5.54
N GLU A 85 1.82 -5.36 6.17
CA GLU A 85 1.58 -5.77 7.55
C GLU A 85 2.80 -5.60 8.45
N VAL A 86 2.57 -5.28 9.71
CA VAL A 86 3.60 -5.29 10.75
C VAL A 86 3.28 -6.35 11.78
N LYS A 87 4.29 -7.16 12.09
CA LYS A 87 4.25 -8.16 13.15
C LYS A 87 5.38 -7.92 14.14
N VAL A 88 5.06 -7.97 15.42
CA VAL A 88 6.03 -7.86 16.51
C VAL A 88 6.02 -9.13 17.33
N LEU A 89 7.17 -9.78 17.44
CA LEU A 89 7.34 -11.01 18.18
C LEU A 89 8.24 -10.77 19.38
N ASN A 90 7.77 -11.15 20.57
CA ASN A 90 8.58 -11.14 21.78
C ASN A 90 9.56 -12.32 21.77
N LEU A 91 10.84 -12.04 21.98
CA LEU A 91 11.90 -13.05 22.08
C LEU A 91 12.11 -13.44 23.52
N LYS A 92 12.30 -14.74 23.79
CA LYS A 92 12.55 -15.28 25.16
C LYS A 92 13.84 -14.76 25.76
N SER A 93 14.83 -14.40 24.96
CA SER A 93 16.12 -13.88 25.40
C SER A 93 16.46 -12.58 24.69
N ARG A 94 17.32 -11.77 25.33
CA ARG A 94 17.87 -10.58 24.70
C ARG A 94 18.77 -11.00 23.53
N SER A 95 18.48 -10.48 22.36
CA SER A 95 19.26 -10.72 21.15
C SER A 95 20.05 -9.47 20.75
N SER A 96 21.21 -9.69 20.11
CA SER A 96 21.94 -8.62 19.45
C SER A 96 21.09 -8.03 18.31
N TYR A 97 21.37 -6.79 17.95
CA TYR A 97 20.75 -6.17 16.78
C TYR A 97 21.03 -7.01 15.53
N LYS A 98 19.99 -7.31 14.80
CA LYS A 98 20.07 -8.03 13.53
C LYS A 98 19.01 -7.50 12.58
N GLU A 99 19.41 -7.24 11.36
CA GLU A 99 18.57 -6.79 10.26
C GLU A 99 18.62 -7.79 9.13
N THR A 100 17.47 -8.09 8.52
CA THR A 100 17.38 -9.05 7.43
C THR A 100 16.28 -8.62 6.47
N ILE A 101 16.60 -8.56 5.18
CA ILE A 101 15.65 -8.35 4.11
C ILE A 101 15.49 -9.67 3.35
N SER A 102 14.25 -10.05 3.05
CA SER A 102 13.93 -11.23 2.27
C SER A 102 12.81 -10.93 1.28
N SER A 103 12.82 -11.62 0.16
CA SER A 103 11.78 -11.54 -0.87
C SER A 103 11.68 -12.86 -1.61
N GLY A 104 10.52 -13.13 -2.18
CA GLY A 104 10.28 -14.35 -2.94
C GLY A 104 8.83 -14.46 -3.38
N GLU A 105 8.52 -15.57 -4.02
CA GLU A 105 7.15 -15.95 -4.36
C GLU A 105 6.45 -16.57 -3.14
N MET A 106 5.13 -16.38 -3.06
CA MET A 106 4.32 -16.97 -1.99
C MET A 106 3.94 -18.42 -2.35
N CYS A 107 4.34 -19.38 -1.52
CA CYS A 107 4.04 -20.79 -1.76
C CYS A 107 2.53 -21.11 -1.78
N ASN A 108 1.72 -20.35 -1.04
CA ASN A 108 0.29 -20.62 -0.85
C ASN A 108 -0.61 -19.76 -1.75
N PHE A 109 -0.05 -18.79 -2.49
CA PHE A 109 -0.79 -17.88 -3.36
C PHE A 109 -0.02 -17.72 -4.67
N ALA A 110 -0.37 -18.54 -5.68
CA ALA A 110 0.24 -18.48 -7.00
C ALA A 110 0.10 -17.06 -7.60
N GLY A 111 1.18 -16.54 -8.18
CA GLY A 111 1.22 -15.21 -8.79
C GLY A 111 1.39 -14.07 -7.79
N TYR A 112 1.65 -14.36 -6.50
CA TYR A 112 1.95 -13.36 -5.49
C TYR A 112 3.39 -13.45 -5.01
N CYS A 113 3.97 -12.27 -4.78
CA CYS A 113 5.30 -12.09 -4.20
C CYS A 113 5.19 -11.46 -2.82
N TYR A 114 6.22 -11.68 -2.00
CA TYR A 114 6.41 -10.95 -0.77
C TYR A 114 7.76 -10.21 -0.76
N HIS A 115 7.81 -9.14 0.01
CA HIS A 115 9.03 -8.43 0.35
C HIS A 115 8.98 -8.08 1.83
N SER A 116 9.96 -8.51 2.62
CA SER A 116 9.92 -8.40 4.07
C SER A 116 11.23 -7.85 4.63
N HIS A 117 11.11 -6.98 5.63
CA HIS A 117 12.21 -6.43 6.40
C HIS A 117 12.04 -6.80 7.88
N SER A 118 12.98 -7.55 8.43
CA SER A 118 12.97 -7.99 9.83
C SER A 118 14.10 -7.34 10.60
N ILE A 119 13.75 -6.70 11.72
CA ILE A 119 14.69 -6.04 12.62
C ILE A 119 14.54 -6.62 14.02
N ILE A 120 15.64 -7.18 14.54
CA ILE A 120 15.71 -7.63 15.94
C ILE A 120 16.33 -6.51 16.77
N TYR A 121 15.65 -6.10 17.82
CA TYR A 121 16.14 -5.11 18.77
C TYR A 121 15.68 -5.45 20.19
N LYS A 122 16.63 -5.58 21.10
CA LYS A 122 16.41 -6.00 22.50
C LYS A 122 15.71 -7.37 22.57
N HIS A 123 14.46 -7.38 23.07
CA HIS A 123 13.62 -8.57 23.25
C HIS A 123 12.55 -8.74 22.18
N CYS A 124 12.56 -7.92 21.13
CA CYS A 124 11.55 -7.96 20.09
C CYS A 124 12.15 -8.17 18.70
N ARG A 125 11.40 -8.90 17.89
CA ARG A 125 11.59 -8.95 16.44
C ARG A 125 10.44 -8.21 15.78
N TYR A 126 10.76 -7.15 15.06
CA TYR A 126 9.84 -6.37 14.25
C TYR A 126 9.94 -6.86 12.82
N ILE A 127 8.81 -7.14 12.19
CA ILE A 127 8.74 -7.65 10.81
C ILE A 127 7.74 -6.77 10.06
N LEU A 128 8.19 -6.12 9.01
CA LEU A 128 7.36 -5.41 8.05
C LEU A 128 7.32 -6.24 6.77
N SER A 129 6.16 -6.74 6.39
CA SER A 129 5.95 -7.55 5.19
C SER A 129 5.02 -6.85 4.22
N PHE A 130 5.36 -6.92 2.96
CA PHE A 130 4.59 -6.38 1.86
C PHE A 130 4.30 -7.48 0.84
N TYR A 131 3.02 -7.71 0.55
CA TYR A 131 2.53 -8.74 -0.36
C TYR A 131 1.86 -8.09 -1.56
N TYR A 132 2.17 -8.56 -2.76
CA TYR A 132 1.70 -7.99 -4.00
C TYR A 132 1.71 -9.01 -5.14
N PRO A 133 0.86 -8.86 -6.18
CA PRO A 133 0.92 -9.69 -7.37
C PRO A 133 2.23 -9.47 -8.13
N ASP A 134 2.83 -10.53 -8.68
CA ASP A 134 4.13 -10.47 -9.37
C ASP A 134 4.14 -9.50 -10.55
N ASP A 135 3.06 -9.46 -11.32
CA ASP A 135 2.88 -8.53 -12.46
C ASP A 135 2.99 -7.05 -12.05
N TYR A 136 2.85 -6.74 -10.75
CA TYR A 136 2.89 -5.37 -10.22
C TYR A 136 4.23 -4.97 -9.61
N LYS A 137 5.24 -5.83 -9.67
CA LYS A 137 6.56 -5.60 -9.06
C LYS A 137 7.18 -4.24 -9.38
N TYR A 138 7.06 -3.79 -10.62
CA TYR A 138 7.56 -2.47 -11.03
C TYR A 138 6.71 -1.33 -10.45
N ALA A 139 5.39 -1.46 -10.52
CA ALA A 139 4.46 -0.46 -10.01
C ALA A 139 4.66 -0.22 -8.51
N VAL A 140 4.86 -1.28 -7.72
CA VAL A 140 5.03 -1.21 -6.26
C VAL A 140 6.47 -0.90 -5.80
N SER A 141 7.39 -0.64 -6.70
CA SER A 141 8.83 -0.43 -6.38
C SER A 141 9.09 0.67 -5.35
N ARG A 142 8.22 1.70 -5.29
CA ARG A 142 8.30 2.77 -4.29
C ARG A 142 7.96 2.28 -2.89
N ILE A 143 6.98 1.37 -2.76
CA ILE A 143 6.62 0.75 -1.47
C ILE A 143 7.75 -0.17 -1.03
N ILE A 144 8.29 -1.01 -1.93
CA ILE A 144 9.43 -1.89 -1.65
C ILE A 144 10.63 -1.09 -1.12
N ARG A 145 10.94 0.07 -1.72
CA ARG A 145 12.01 0.94 -1.22
C ARG A 145 11.75 1.47 0.20
N ASN A 146 10.49 1.75 0.54
CA ASN A 146 10.13 2.18 1.89
C ASN A 146 10.26 1.02 2.88
N VAL A 147 9.88 -0.20 2.50
CA VAL A 147 10.09 -1.40 3.32
C VAL A 147 11.58 -1.62 3.58
N ASN A 148 12.44 -1.49 2.58
CA ASN A 148 13.89 -1.62 2.74
C ASN A 148 14.52 -0.58 3.67
N LYS A 149 13.94 0.62 3.73
CA LYS A 149 14.43 1.73 4.57
C LYS A 149 13.70 1.83 5.90
N TRP A 150 12.83 0.88 6.18
CA TRP A 150 12.01 0.91 7.39
C TRP A 150 12.87 0.86 8.65
N ASN A 151 12.54 1.74 9.58
CA ASN A 151 13.07 1.72 10.94
C ASN A 151 11.90 1.92 11.91
N PRO A 152 11.52 0.91 12.71
CA PRO A 152 10.39 1.00 13.62
C PRO A 152 10.51 2.10 14.68
N TYR A 153 11.71 2.64 14.89
CA TYR A 153 11.98 3.65 15.94
C TYR A 153 12.25 5.04 15.40
N LYS A 154 12.18 5.26 14.10
CA LYS A 154 12.56 6.54 13.47
C LYS A 154 11.85 7.75 14.07
N HIS A 155 10.62 7.59 14.54
CA HIS A 155 9.84 8.69 15.14
C HIS A 155 10.38 9.14 16.50
N ARG A 156 11.06 8.25 17.24
CA ARG A 156 11.63 8.61 18.57
C ARG A 156 12.85 9.52 18.47
N GLN A 157 13.60 9.46 17.38
CA GLN A 157 14.81 10.28 17.21
C GLN A 157 14.49 11.77 17.04
N ASN A 158 13.32 12.10 16.48
CA ASN A 158 12.88 13.49 16.26
C ASN A 158 12.24 14.15 17.52
N LEU A 159 12.02 13.41 18.60
CA LEU A 159 11.46 13.91 19.84
C LEU A 159 12.56 14.37 20.84
N PHE A 160 13.82 14.09 20.56
CA PHE A 160 14.97 14.41 21.42
C PHE A 160 16.03 15.29 20.73
N SER A 161 15.69 15.86 19.56
CA SER A 161 16.55 16.81 18.83
C SER A 161 16.07 18.25 19.01
#